data_42e1ba0a309eb461aba2cb0e25b286a3
#
_entry.id   42e1ba0a309eb461aba2cb0e25b286a3
#
_cell.length_a   1.000
_cell.length_b   1.000
_cell.length_c   1.000
_cell.angle_alpha   90.00
_cell.angle_beta   90.00
_cell.angle_gamma   90.00
#
_symmetry.space_group_name_H-M   'P 1'
#
loop_
_entity.id
_entity.type
_entity.pdbx_description
1 polymer ?
#
loop_
_entity_poly.entity_id
_entity_poly.type
_entity_poly.pdbx_seq_one_letter_code
_entity_poly.pdbx_strand_id
1 'polypeptide(L)'
;VIRPEKTIPRAAILGVLIAAVGYIAVSAVTIGVFPAATLAASTAPLADVARFMWGAGGGVLVAIGAVISTFGTLNGFTMLTGQVPYGAARDRIFPPILGHLSHFGTPANALVLSNVLASILVIMNFSHGLLGAFNAIILLAVMSSLLPYALCALAEIVIRLNGGNSLHGAELVKVIVLGALGFLYSAWAIYGAGADTVFLGTL
;
A
#
# COMPACT_ATOMS: atom_id res chain seq x y z
N VAL A 1 11.35 1.49 19.81
CA VAL A 1 11.62 0.10 19.33
C VAL A 1 12.97 -0.34 19.86
N ILE A 2 13.03 -1.50 20.52
CA ILE A 2 14.28 -2.06 21.02
C ILE A 2 15.02 -2.68 19.84
N ARG A 3 16.28 -2.24 19.59
CA ARG A 3 17.13 -2.67 18.46
C ARG A 3 16.45 -2.50 17.10
N PRO A 4 16.16 -1.27 16.66
CA PRO A 4 15.38 -0.99 15.45
C PRO A 4 16.00 -1.63 14.19
N GLU A 5 17.32 -1.66 14.09
CA GLU A 5 18.08 -2.23 12.97
C GLU A 5 17.76 -3.71 12.68
N LYS A 6 17.36 -4.48 13.72
CA LYS A 6 17.00 -5.90 13.57
C LYS A 6 15.50 -6.13 13.62
N THR A 7 14.80 -5.36 14.45
CA THR A 7 13.36 -5.57 14.69
C THR A 7 12.52 -5.09 13.50
N ILE A 8 12.84 -3.94 12.92
CA ILE A 8 12.08 -3.38 11.79
C ILE A 8 12.14 -4.29 10.56
N PRO A 9 13.34 -4.72 10.07
CA PRO A 9 13.39 -5.61 8.91
C PRO A 9 12.71 -6.97 9.14
N ARG A 10 12.89 -7.54 10.33
CA ARG A 10 12.25 -8.82 10.68
C ARG A 10 10.73 -8.71 10.73
N ALA A 11 10.20 -7.67 11.37
CA ALA A 11 8.77 -7.43 11.44
C ALA A 11 8.17 -7.21 10.04
N ALA A 12 8.85 -6.46 9.17
CA ALA A 12 8.43 -6.22 7.80
C ALA A 12 8.40 -7.53 6.99
N ILE A 13 9.48 -8.31 7.02
CA ILE A 13 9.57 -9.59 6.28
C ILE A 13 8.52 -10.58 6.78
N LEU A 14 8.39 -10.76 8.10
CA LEU A 14 7.39 -11.68 8.67
C LEU A 14 5.97 -11.24 8.35
N GLY A 15 5.68 -9.93 8.45
CA GLY A 15 4.37 -9.39 8.12
C GLY A 15 3.99 -9.64 6.66
N VAL A 16 4.93 -9.39 5.73
CA VAL A 16 4.72 -9.64 4.30
C VAL A 16 4.54 -11.14 4.02
N LEU A 17 5.34 -12.01 4.62
CA LEU A 17 5.23 -13.46 4.43
C LEU A 17 3.90 -14.00 4.95
N ILE A 18 3.45 -13.58 6.13
CA ILE A 18 2.16 -14.00 6.71
C ILE A 18 1.02 -13.51 5.80
N ALA A 19 1.06 -12.26 5.37
CA ALA A 19 0.08 -11.72 4.45
C ALA A 19 0.07 -12.47 3.10
N ALA A 20 1.24 -12.75 2.53
CA ALA A 20 1.37 -13.48 1.27
C ALA A 20 0.76 -14.89 1.35
N VAL A 21 1.05 -15.62 2.42
CA VAL A 21 0.47 -16.95 2.65
C VAL A 21 -1.07 -16.85 2.75
N GLY A 22 -1.58 -15.87 3.51
CA GLY A 22 -3.01 -15.63 3.62
C GLY A 22 -3.67 -15.33 2.27
N TYR A 23 -3.09 -14.41 1.49
CA TYR A 23 -3.61 -14.04 0.17
C TYR A 23 -3.56 -15.20 -0.82
N ILE A 24 -2.47 -15.96 -0.86
CA ILE A 24 -2.35 -17.14 -1.73
C ILE A 24 -3.40 -18.19 -1.36
N ALA A 25 -3.56 -18.47 -0.06
CA ALA A 25 -4.54 -19.46 0.40
C ALA A 25 -5.97 -19.05 0.05
N VAL A 26 -6.35 -17.79 0.34
CA VAL A 26 -7.69 -17.28 0.01
C VAL A 26 -7.92 -17.24 -1.49
N SER A 27 -6.95 -16.82 -2.29
CA SER A 27 -7.06 -16.82 -3.75
C SER A 27 -7.20 -18.21 -4.32
N ALA A 28 -6.42 -19.18 -3.83
CA ALA A 28 -6.49 -20.56 -4.27
C ALA A 28 -7.87 -21.17 -4.00
N VAL A 29 -8.42 -20.96 -2.80
CA VAL A 29 -9.77 -21.41 -2.45
C VAL A 29 -10.82 -20.75 -3.35
N THR A 30 -10.72 -19.44 -3.54
CA THR A 30 -11.68 -18.66 -4.35
C THR A 30 -11.74 -19.17 -5.80
N ILE A 31 -10.57 -19.35 -6.42
CA ILE A 31 -10.46 -19.84 -7.81
C ILE A 31 -10.85 -21.34 -7.89
N GLY A 32 -10.61 -22.12 -6.84
CA GLY A 32 -10.98 -23.52 -6.79
C GLY A 32 -12.50 -23.77 -6.65
N VAL A 33 -13.23 -22.81 -6.07
CA VAL A 33 -14.69 -22.95 -5.85
C VAL A 33 -15.52 -22.45 -7.04
N PHE A 34 -15.13 -21.33 -7.65
CA PHE A 34 -15.88 -20.74 -8.76
C PHE A 34 -15.03 -20.56 -10.03
N PRO A 35 -15.64 -20.74 -11.22
CA PRO A 35 -15.00 -20.41 -12.48
C PRO A 35 -14.63 -18.92 -12.56
N ALA A 36 -13.55 -18.60 -13.28
CA ALA A 36 -13.06 -17.22 -13.42
C ALA A 36 -14.13 -16.25 -13.95
N ALA A 37 -14.99 -16.70 -14.86
CA ALA A 37 -16.07 -15.88 -15.40
C ALA A 37 -17.10 -15.46 -14.32
N THR A 38 -17.43 -16.35 -13.39
CA THR A 38 -18.34 -16.06 -12.27
C THR A 38 -17.69 -15.07 -11.28
N LEU A 39 -16.41 -15.26 -11.00
CA LEU A 39 -15.66 -14.37 -10.11
C LEU A 39 -15.53 -12.96 -10.70
N ALA A 40 -15.30 -12.86 -12.01
CA ALA A 40 -15.18 -11.56 -12.70
C ALA A 40 -16.50 -10.76 -12.69
N ALA A 41 -17.65 -11.43 -12.65
CA ALA A 41 -18.96 -10.80 -12.56
C ALA A 41 -19.39 -10.44 -11.12
N SER A 42 -18.70 -10.98 -10.11
CA SER A 42 -19.03 -10.76 -8.70
C SER A 42 -18.46 -9.45 -8.17
N THR A 43 -19.26 -8.72 -7.40
CA THR A 43 -18.84 -7.52 -6.65
C THR A 43 -18.25 -7.86 -5.28
N ALA A 44 -18.46 -9.09 -4.79
CA ALA A 44 -17.97 -9.54 -3.49
C ALA A 44 -17.55 -11.02 -3.51
N PRO A 45 -16.50 -11.39 -4.30
CA PRO A 45 -16.14 -12.78 -4.56
C PRO A 45 -15.94 -13.63 -3.31
N LEU A 46 -15.28 -13.09 -2.28
CA LEU A 46 -15.02 -13.81 -1.04
C LEU A 46 -16.29 -14.11 -0.25
N ALA A 47 -17.23 -13.17 -0.21
CA ALA A 47 -18.51 -13.37 0.46
C ALA A 47 -19.38 -14.39 -0.29
N ASP A 48 -19.31 -14.40 -1.62
CA ASP A 48 -20.04 -15.37 -2.45
C ASP A 48 -19.49 -16.78 -2.27
N VAL A 49 -18.16 -16.96 -2.23
CA VAL A 49 -17.52 -18.23 -1.93
C VAL A 49 -17.91 -18.72 -0.53
N ALA A 50 -17.86 -17.86 0.47
CA ALA A 50 -18.24 -18.22 1.83
C ALA A 50 -19.74 -18.59 1.93
N ARG A 51 -20.60 -17.89 1.19
CA ARG A 51 -22.03 -18.22 1.10
C ARG A 51 -22.26 -19.57 0.45
N PHE A 52 -21.50 -19.90 -0.58
CA PHE A 52 -21.57 -21.19 -1.23
C PHE A 52 -21.13 -22.34 -0.32
N MET A 53 -20.04 -22.13 0.43
CA MET A 53 -19.46 -23.17 1.31
C MET A 53 -20.24 -23.36 2.62
N TRP A 54 -20.71 -22.27 3.23
CA TRP A 54 -21.28 -22.27 4.59
C TRP A 54 -22.70 -21.70 4.67
N GLY A 55 -23.36 -21.50 3.50
CA GLY A 55 -24.69 -20.91 3.44
C GLY A 55 -24.71 -19.40 3.72
N ALA A 56 -25.90 -18.87 3.95
CA ALA A 56 -26.11 -17.41 4.13
C ALA A 56 -25.28 -16.84 5.29
N GLY A 57 -25.07 -17.58 6.36
CA GLY A 57 -24.26 -17.17 7.52
C GLY A 57 -22.80 -16.93 7.18
N GLY A 58 -22.22 -17.74 6.27
CA GLY A 58 -20.84 -17.57 5.82
C GLY A 58 -20.61 -16.26 5.10
N GLY A 59 -21.51 -15.86 4.20
CA GLY A 59 -21.44 -14.56 3.54
C GLY A 59 -21.52 -13.39 4.50
N VAL A 60 -22.41 -13.45 5.49
CA VAL A 60 -22.54 -12.40 6.52
C VAL A 60 -21.27 -12.30 7.38
N LEU A 61 -20.69 -13.45 7.75
CA LEU A 61 -19.47 -13.50 8.56
C LEU A 61 -18.29 -12.83 7.84
N VAL A 62 -18.11 -13.12 6.55
CA VAL A 62 -17.08 -12.48 5.71
C VAL A 62 -17.34 -10.98 5.58
N ALA A 63 -18.60 -10.56 5.38
CA ALA A 63 -18.95 -9.15 5.29
C ALA A 63 -18.64 -8.38 6.59
N ILE A 64 -18.96 -8.93 7.75
CA ILE A 64 -18.60 -8.35 9.05
C ILE A 64 -17.08 -8.27 9.21
N GLY A 65 -16.36 -9.35 8.88
CA GLY A 65 -14.90 -9.36 8.91
C GLY A 65 -14.28 -8.28 8.00
N ALA A 66 -14.83 -8.10 6.81
CA ALA A 66 -14.40 -7.05 5.88
C ALA A 66 -14.61 -5.64 6.47
N VAL A 67 -15.76 -5.38 7.09
CA VAL A 67 -16.05 -4.10 7.74
C VAL A 67 -15.05 -3.83 8.86
N ILE A 68 -14.83 -4.79 9.77
CA ILE A 68 -13.87 -4.64 10.88
C ILE A 68 -12.45 -4.40 10.36
N SER A 69 -12.03 -5.18 9.35
CA SER A 69 -10.71 -5.05 8.72
C SER A 69 -10.52 -3.67 8.08
N THR A 70 -11.54 -3.18 7.37
CA THR A 70 -11.52 -1.86 6.71
C THR A 70 -11.40 -0.74 7.75
N PHE A 71 -12.15 -0.78 8.84
CA PHE A 71 -12.02 0.20 9.92
C PHE A 71 -10.63 0.17 10.58
N GLY A 72 -10.08 -1.02 10.83
CA GLY A 72 -8.72 -1.16 11.37
C GLY A 72 -7.66 -0.58 10.44
N THR A 73 -7.76 -0.88 9.16
CA THR A 73 -6.87 -0.36 8.13
C THR A 73 -6.98 1.16 7.98
N LEU A 74 -8.21 1.69 7.96
CA LEU A 74 -8.47 3.14 7.91
C LEU A 74 -7.81 3.88 9.08
N ASN A 75 -7.93 3.34 10.29
CA ASN A 75 -7.28 3.93 11.48
C ASN A 75 -5.75 3.98 11.32
N GLY A 76 -5.12 2.89 10.84
CA GLY A 76 -3.68 2.84 10.59
C GLY A 76 -3.23 3.84 9.52
N PHE A 77 -3.94 3.89 8.39
CA PHE A 77 -3.63 4.85 7.32
C PHE A 77 -3.87 6.30 7.74
N THR A 78 -4.87 6.59 8.56
CA THR A 78 -5.10 7.94 9.09
C THR A 78 -3.89 8.45 9.86
N MET A 79 -3.24 7.60 10.67
CA MET A 79 -1.98 7.99 11.32
C MET A 79 -0.87 8.31 10.31
N LEU A 80 -0.70 7.49 9.29
CA LEU A 80 0.34 7.68 8.27
C LEU A 80 0.12 8.97 7.46
N THR A 81 -1.11 9.27 7.07
CA THR A 81 -1.45 10.48 6.30
C THR A 81 -1.19 11.78 7.06
N GLY A 82 -1.15 11.75 8.39
CA GLY A 82 -0.71 12.87 9.21
C GLY A 82 0.80 12.96 9.39
N GLN A 83 1.47 11.82 9.55
CA GLN A 83 2.90 11.77 9.86
C GLN A 83 3.79 12.13 8.67
N VAL A 84 3.42 11.75 7.46
CA VAL A 84 4.22 12.01 6.25
C VAL A 84 4.32 13.51 5.94
N PRO A 85 3.22 14.29 5.82
CA PRO A 85 3.31 15.73 5.61
C PRO A 85 3.95 16.48 6.79
N TYR A 86 3.73 16.00 8.01
CA TYR A 86 4.39 16.54 9.20
C TYR A 86 5.91 16.38 9.12
N GLY A 87 6.41 15.19 8.79
CA GLY A 87 7.84 14.94 8.59
C GLY A 87 8.43 15.83 7.50
N ALA A 88 7.78 15.89 6.34
CA ALA A 88 8.21 16.72 5.22
C ALA A 88 8.22 18.23 5.55
N ALA A 89 7.29 18.70 6.38
CA ALA A 89 7.29 20.08 6.83
C ALA A 89 8.44 20.38 7.82
N ARG A 90 8.82 19.43 8.66
CA ARG A 90 10.01 19.55 9.52
C ARG A 90 11.30 19.59 8.74
N ASP A 91 11.37 18.89 7.64
CA ASP A 91 12.49 18.89 6.70
C ASP A 91 12.47 20.09 5.73
N ARG A 92 11.54 21.06 5.94
CA ARG A 92 11.36 22.27 5.14
C ARG A 92 10.97 22.03 3.67
N ILE A 93 10.46 20.86 3.36
CA ILE A 93 9.95 20.47 2.03
C ILE A 93 8.51 20.98 1.87
N PHE A 94 7.72 20.94 2.95
CA PHE A 94 6.33 21.39 3.00
C PHE A 94 6.17 22.67 3.84
N PRO A 95 5.03 23.40 3.70
CA PRO A 95 4.76 24.60 4.47
C PRO A 95 4.86 24.37 5.98
N PRO A 96 5.45 25.30 6.75
CA PRO A 96 5.70 25.14 8.19
C PRO A 96 4.43 24.87 9.01
N ILE A 97 3.27 25.30 8.52
CA ILE A 97 1.96 25.09 9.18
C ILE A 97 1.64 23.62 9.43
N LEU A 98 2.15 22.73 8.58
CA LEU A 98 1.97 21.28 8.70
C LEU A 98 2.94 20.64 9.71
N GLY A 99 4.00 21.35 10.07
CA GLY A 99 5.00 20.94 11.06
C GLY A 99 4.62 21.22 12.51
N HIS A 100 3.40 21.72 12.78
CA HIS A 100 2.93 22.00 14.13
C HIS A 100 2.16 20.79 14.70
N LEU A 101 2.47 20.46 15.96
CA LEU A 101 1.72 19.49 16.72
C LEU A 101 0.61 20.19 17.51
N SER A 102 -0.54 19.54 17.62
CA SER A 102 -1.60 19.98 18.50
C SER A 102 -1.22 19.77 19.97
N HIS A 103 -2.00 20.31 20.88
CA HIS A 103 -1.85 20.12 22.32
C HIS A 103 -1.76 18.62 22.74
N PHE A 104 -2.34 17.71 21.94
CA PHE A 104 -2.28 16.27 22.16
C PHE A 104 -1.09 15.58 21.49
N GLY A 105 -0.14 16.32 20.94
CA GLY A 105 1.03 15.77 20.24
C GLY A 105 0.72 15.17 18.86
N THR A 106 -0.45 15.47 18.30
CA THR A 106 -0.87 15.01 16.98
C THR A 106 -0.68 16.09 15.91
N PRO A 107 -0.29 15.73 14.67
CA PRO A 107 -0.13 16.69 13.57
C PRO A 107 -1.50 17.03 12.94
N ALA A 108 -2.34 17.76 13.70
CA ALA A 108 -3.73 18.01 13.34
C ALA A 108 -3.89 18.70 11.98
N ASN A 109 -3.06 19.72 11.69
CA ASN A 109 -3.12 20.44 10.41
C ASN A 109 -2.81 19.53 9.22
N ALA A 110 -1.81 18.64 9.36
CA ALA A 110 -1.45 17.67 8.34
C ALA A 110 -2.59 16.65 8.13
N LEU A 111 -3.18 16.16 9.22
CA LEU A 111 -4.33 15.25 9.17
C LEU A 111 -5.54 15.88 8.47
N VAL A 112 -5.90 17.11 8.86
CA VAL A 112 -7.06 17.80 8.26
C VAL A 112 -6.82 18.01 6.75
N LEU A 113 -5.65 18.52 6.37
CA LEU A 113 -5.33 18.73 4.95
C LEU A 113 -5.41 17.42 4.15
N SER A 114 -4.78 16.36 4.63
CA SER A 114 -4.77 15.06 3.95
C SER A 114 -6.19 14.48 3.81
N ASN A 115 -7.01 14.57 4.86
CA ASN A 115 -8.37 14.05 4.81
C ASN A 115 -9.29 14.90 3.92
N VAL A 116 -9.11 16.22 3.88
CA VAL A 116 -9.85 17.09 2.94
C VAL A 116 -9.49 16.74 1.49
N LEU A 117 -8.20 16.61 1.16
CA LEU A 117 -7.76 16.22 -0.17
C LEU A 117 -8.30 14.84 -0.56
N ALA A 118 -8.23 13.86 0.34
CA ALA A 118 -8.79 12.52 0.12
C ALA A 118 -10.30 12.58 -0.14
N SER A 119 -11.04 13.38 0.63
CA SER A 119 -12.48 13.55 0.45
C SER A 119 -12.83 14.17 -0.91
N ILE A 120 -12.08 15.18 -1.34
CA ILE A 120 -12.24 15.78 -2.67
C ILE A 120 -12.00 14.72 -3.76
N LEU A 121 -10.95 13.91 -3.63
CA LEU A 121 -10.61 12.87 -4.57
C LEU A 121 -11.72 11.81 -4.68
N VAL A 122 -12.29 11.40 -3.55
CA VAL A 122 -13.44 10.48 -3.52
C VAL A 122 -14.65 11.09 -4.21
N ILE A 123 -15.00 12.35 -3.92
CA ILE A 123 -16.15 13.04 -4.52
C ILE A 123 -15.98 13.16 -6.04
N MET A 124 -14.80 13.55 -6.51
CA MET A 124 -14.52 13.67 -7.95
C MET A 124 -14.68 12.35 -8.71
N ASN A 125 -14.31 11.23 -8.07
CA ASN A 125 -14.41 9.92 -8.70
C ASN A 125 -15.77 9.25 -8.53
N PHE A 126 -16.66 9.79 -7.70
CA PHE A 126 -17.95 9.18 -7.40
C PHE A 126 -18.91 9.13 -8.62
N SER A 127 -18.73 10.02 -9.60
CA SER A 127 -19.51 10.06 -10.84
C SER A 127 -19.39 8.81 -11.72
N HIS A 128 -18.31 8.03 -11.54
CA HIS A 128 -18.07 6.75 -12.24
C HIS A 128 -18.72 5.54 -11.56
N GLY A 129 -19.53 5.75 -10.54
CA GLY A 129 -20.09 4.72 -9.69
C GLY A 129 -19.10 4.24 -8.62
N LEU A 130 -19.64 3.57 -7.59
CA LEU A 130 -18.82 3.17 -6.41
C LEU A 130 -17.65 2.25 -6.77
N LEU A 131 -17.86 1.29 -7.67
CA LEU A 131 -16.83 0.34 -8.10
C LEU A 131 -15.79 0.98 -9.00
N GLY A 132 -16.20 1.87 -9.90
CA GLY A 132 -15.28 2.63 -10.76
C GLY A 132 -14.41 3.59 -9.94
N ALA A 133 -14.99 4.32 -9.00
CA ALA A 133 -14.27 5.19 -8.07
C ALA A 133 -13.25 4.40 -7.24
N PHE A 134 -13.63 3.25 -6.72
CA PHE A 134 -12.75 2.37 -5.95
C PHE A 134 -11.55 1.91 -6.77
N ASN A 135 -11.77 1.44 -8.00
CA ASN A 135 -10.68 0.98 -8.88
C ASN A 135 -9.72 2.13 -9.25
N ALA A 136 -10.25 3.30 -9.60
CA ALA A 136 -9.42 4.46 -9.94
C ALA A 136 -8.55 4.91 -8.75
N ILE A 137 -9.12 4.99 -7.55
CA ILE A 137 -8.40 5.41 -6.34
C ILE A 137 -7.33 4.37 -5.95
N ILE A 138 -7.64 3.07 -6.04
CA ILE A 138 -6.66 2.01 -5.76
C ILE A 138 -5.49 2.08 -6.73
N LEU A 139 -5.75 2.19 -8.02
CA LEU A 139 -4.68 2.28 -9.02
C LEU A 139 -3.79 3.50 -8.78
N LEU A 140 -4.38 4.65 -8.47
CA LEU A 140 -3.65 5.87 -8.14
C LEU A 140 -2.79 5.70 -6.86
N ALA A 141 -3.35 5.07 -5.82
CA ALA A 141 -2.64 4.80 -4.58
C ALA A 141 -1.46 3.83 -4.77
N VAL A 142 -1.66 2.78 -5.57
CA VAL A 142 -0.59 1.82 -5.92
C VAL A 142 0.52 2.51 -6.70
N MET A 143 0.19 3.33 -7.70
CA MET A 143 1.18 4.10 -8.47
C MET A 143 1.99 5.03 -7.60
N SER A 144 1.32 5.82 -6.75
CA SER A 144 1.99 6.75 -5.82
C SER A 144 2.92 6.04 -4.84
N SER A 145 2.65 4.78 -4.52
CA SER A 145 3.49 3.96 -3.63
C SER A 145 4.67 3.31 -4.36
N LEU A 146 4.48 2.89 -5.62
CA LEU A 146 5.52 2.18 -6.39
C LEU A 146 6.68 3.09 -6.80
N LEU A 147 6.43 4.38 -7.05
CA LEU A 147 7.45 5.37 -7.38
C LEU A 147 8.54 5.49 -6.29
N PRO A 148 8.18 5.77 -5.01
CA PRO A 148 9.14 5.76 -3.92
C PRO A 148 9.88 4.42 -3.77
N TYR A 149 9.20 3.29 -3.94
CA TYR A 149 9.86 1.98 -3.85
C TYR A 149 10.91 1.79 -4.95
N ALA A 150 10.62 2.19 -6.19
CA ALA A 150 11.60 2.14 -7.27
C ALA A 150 12.82 3.04 -6.97
N LEU A 151 12.57 4.26 -6.47
CA LEU A 151 13.64 5.20 -6.11
C LEU A 151 14.47 4.69 -4.92
N CYS A 152 13.83 4.12 -3.89
CA CYS A 152 14.53 3.54 -2.73
C CYS A 152 15.40 2.35 -3.14
N ALA A 153 14.92 1.51 -4.06
CA ALA A 153 15.68 0.37 -4.58
C ALA A 153 16.95 0.82 -5.32
N LEU A 154 16.87 1.90 -6.12
CA LEU A 154 18.04 2.50 -6.77
C LEU A 154 18.95 3.21 -5.76
N ALA A 155 18.37 3.97 -4.84
CA ALA A 155 19.12 4.70 -3.83
C ALA A 155 19.96 3.77 -2.95
N GLU A 156 19.43 2.61 -2.55
CA GLU A 156 20.17 1.60 -1.80
C GLU A 156 21.45 1.17 -2.54
N ILE A 157 21.36 0.91 -3.84
CA ILE A 157 22.53 0.55 -4.66
C ILE A 157 23.55 1.70 -4.66
N VAL A 158 23.10 2.93 -4.93
CA VAL A 158 23.98 4.10 -5.04
C VAL A 158 24.66 4.42 -3.70
N ILE A 159 23.89 4.41 -2.61
CA ILE A 159 24.42 4.69 -1.26
C ILE A 159 25.47 3.66 -0.87
N ARG A 160 25.22 2.39 -1.15
CA ARG A 160 26.15 1.31 -0.82
C ARG A 160 27.42 1.31 -1.68
N LEU A 161 27.30 1.71 -2.93
CA LEU A 161 28.47 1.86 -3.83
C LEU A 161 29.33 3.07 -3.45
N ASN A 162 28.71 4.20 -3.05
CA ASN A 162 29.42 5.44 -2.73
C ASN A 162 29.81 5.58 -1.25
N GLY A 163 29.23 4.77 -0.37
CA GLY A 163 29.38 4.90 1.09
C GLY A 163 30.64 4.21 1.60
N GLY A 164 31.84 4.66 1.26
CA GLY A 164 33.16 4.42 1.94
C GLY A 164 33.50 3.04 2.54
N ASN A 165 32.51 2.21 2.79
CA ASN A 165 32.65 0.82 3.21
C ASN A 165 32.61 -0.03 1.94
N SER A 166 33.79 -0.33 1.41
CA SER A 166 33.92 -1.17 0.22
C SER A 166 33.29 -2.55 0.48
N LEU A 167 32.01 -2.68 0.07
CA LEU A 167 31.37 -3.98 0.02
C LEU A 167 32.11 -4.83 -1.00
N HIS A 168 32.63 -5.98 -0.60
CA HIS A 168 33.38 -6.88 -1.47
C HIS A 168 32.63 -8.21 -1.64
N GLY A 169 32.70 -8.76 -2.85
CA GLY A 169 32.23 -10.10 -3.13
C GLY A 169 30.70 -10.28 -2.97
N ALA A 170 30.30 -11.27 -2.19
CA ALA A 170 28.91 -11.71 -2.08
C ALA A 170 27.94 -10.64 -1.50
N GLU A 171 28.41 -9.72 -0.67
CA GLU A 171 27.55 -8.64 -0.13
C GLU A 171 27.21 -7.60 -1.18
N LEU A 172 28.15 -7.23 -2.02
CA LEU A 172 27.91 -6.32 -3.14
C LEU A 172 26.90 -6.93 -4.13
N VAL A 173 27.08 -8.20 -4.48
CA VAL A 173 26.16 -8.92 -5.38
C VAL A 173 24.75 -8.97 -4.77
N LYS A 174 24.61 -9.24 -3.48
CA LYS A 174 23.28 -9.22 -2.82
C LYS A 174 22.59 -7.88 -2.93
N VAL A 175 23.30 -6.78 -2.66
CA VAL A 175 22.73 -5.43 -2.73
C VAL A 175 22.28 -5.10 -4.15
N ILE A 176 23.12 -5.37 -5.15
CA ILE A 176 22.79 -5.12 -6.54
C ILE A 176 21.61 -5.97 -7.00
N VAL A 177 21.60 -7.26 -6.68
CA VAL A 177 20.53 -8.18 -7.08
C VAL A 177 19.20 -7.80 -6.43
N LEU A 178 19.20 -7.54 -5.12
CA LEU A 178 17.96 -7.15 -4.40
C LEU A 178 17.43 -5.80 -4.88
N GLY A 179 18.31 -4.80 -5.06
CA GLY A 179 17.92 -3.49 -5.57
C GLY A 179 17.42 -3.56 -7.01
N ALA A 180 18.09 -4.32 -7.88
CA ALA A 180 17.64 -4.54 -9.25
C ALA A 180 16.30 -5.27 -9.32
N LEU A 181 16.10 -6.31 -8.52
CA LEU A 181 14.81 -7.02 -8.44
C LEU A 181 13.69 -6.10 -7.94
N GLY A 182 13.95 -5.28 -6.91
CA GLY A 182 12.99 -4.31 -6.39
C GLY A 182 12.61 -3.26 -7.44
N PHE A 183 13.61 -2.74 -8.16
CA PHE A 183 13.37 -1.79 -9.24
C PHE A 183 12.60 -2.41 -10.41
N LEU A 184 13.01 -3.58 -10.89
CA LEU A 184 12.35 -4.30 -11.99
C LEU A 184 10.91 -4.66 -11.63
N TYR A 185 10.67 -5.12 -10.39
CA TYR A 185 9.32 -5.38 -9.91
C TYR A 185 8.45 -4.11 -9.92
N SER A 186 8.98 -3.01 -9.38
CA SER A 186 8.26 -1.73 -9.37
C SER A 186 7.97 -1.23 -10.78
N ALA A 187 8.94 -1.31 -11.69
CA ALA A 187 8.78 -0.92 -13.09
C ALA A 187 7.75 -1.80 -13.82
N TRP A 188 7.79 -3.11 -13.60
CA TRP A 188 6.81 -4.06 -14.14
C TRP A 188 5.40 -3.79 -13.61
N ALA A 189 5.27 -3.53 -12.30
CA ALA A 189 3.98 -3.22 -11.68
C ALA A 189 3.41 -1.88 -12.17
N ILE A 190 4.27 -0.86 -12.37
CA ILE A 190 3.90 0.43 -12.98
C ILE A 190 3.39 0.21 -14.40
N TYR A 191 4.10 -0.56 -15.20
CA TYR A 191 3.68 -0.90 -16.56
C TYR A 191 2.32 -1.63 -16.57
N GLY A 192 2.11 -2.57 -15.63
CA GLY A 192 0.87 -3.32 -15.48
C GLY A 192 -0.33 -2.51 -15.01
N ALA A 193 -0.12 -1.36 -14.38
CA ALA A 193 -1.19 -0.47 -13.93
C ALA A 193 -1.91 0.27 -15.08
N GLY A 194 -1.33 0.25 -16.31
CA GLY A 194 -1.91 0.86 -17.50
C GLY A 194 -1.49 2.31 -17.74
N ALA A 195 -1.47 2.72 -19.00
CA ALA A 195 -0.95 4.01 -19.43
C ALA A 195 -1.71 5.21 -18.81
N ASP A 196 -3.04 5.13 -18.72
CA ASP A 196 -3.88 6.19 -18.16
C ASP A 196 -3.59 6.42 -16.67
N THR A 197 -3.37 5.33 -15.94
CA THR A 197 -3.06 5.39 -14.51
C THR A 197 -1.64 5.94 -14.27
N VAL A 198 -0.68 5.56 -15.12
CA VAL A 198 0.69 6.09 -15.08
C VAL A 198 0.69 7.60 -15.29
N PHE A 199 -0.04 8.09 -16.29
CA PHE A 199 -0.12 9.52 -16.58
C PHE A 199 -0.73 10.31 -15.42
N LEU A 200 -1.85 9.83 -14.84
CA LEU A 200 -2.51 10.48 -13.71
C LEU A 200 -1.71 10.39 -12.38
N GLY A 201 -0.93 9.34 -12.20
CA GLY A 201 -0.15 9.11 -10.98
C GLY A 201 1.22 9.80 -10.97
N THR A 202 1.68 10.32 -12.11
CA THR A 202 2.97 11.05 -12.23
C THR A 202 2.82 12.57 -12.30
N LEU A 203 1.59 13.09 -12.41
CA LEU A 203 1.25 14.51 -12.29
C LEU A 203 1.12 14.94 -10.84
#